data_22a9d221acbfbb216eca62a34bfbec88
#
_entry.id   22a9d221acbfbb216eca62a34bfbec88
#
_cell.length_a   1.000
_cell.length_b   1.000
_cell.length_c   1.000
_cell.angle_alpha   90.00
_cell.angle_beta   90.00
_cell.angle_gamma   90.00
#
_symmetry.space_group_name_H-M   'P 1'
#
loop_
_entity.id
_entity.type
_entity.pdbx_description
1 polymer ?
#
loop_
_entity_poly.entity_id
_entity_poly.type
_entity_poly.pdbx_seq_one_letter_code
_entity_poly.pdbx_strand_id
1 'polypeptide(L)'
;MGYIQNTETGNGFFWQIEHNGSWHWEISDQRGHFYLALSGPNEQQSHWFKNLAPGESFTSVPVAVGVCRDFDEGMGELTRYRRAIRRKNADNEKLAVIFNDYMNCLWGDPTEEKEMPLIKAAAEAGCE
;
A
#
# COMPACT_ATOMS: atom_id res chain seq x y z
N MET A 1 3.64 -0.61 -4.17
CA MET A 1 4.74 0.27 -4.66
C MET A 1 5.65 -0.51 -5.58
N GLY A 2 6.37 0.18 -6.47
CA GLY A 2 7.37 -0.41 -7.34
C GLY A 2 8.55 0.53 -7.56
N TYR A 3 9.60 -0.02 -8.10
CA TYR A 3 10.84 0.68 -8.45
C TYR A 3 11.44 0.07 -9.72
N ILE A 4 11.98 0.91 -10.58
CA ILE A 4 12.72 0.52 -11.79
C ILE A 4 13.93 1.44 -11.93
N GLN A 5 15.04 0.90 -12.38
CA GLN A 5 16.26 1.67 -12.61
C GLN A 5 16.81 1.42 -14.01
N ASN A 6 17.23 2.47 -14.67
CA ASN A 6 18.05 2.37 -15.87
C ASN A 6 19.48 2.03 -15.45
N THR A 7 19.97 0.86 -15.83
CA THR A 7 21.32 0.37 -15.44
C THR A 7 22.46 1.11 -16.12
N GLU A 8 22.22 1.81 -17.23
CA GLU A 8 23.23 2.60 -17.94
C GLU A 8 23.41 3.99 -17.33
N THR A 9 22.31 4.66 -17.00
CA THR A 9 22.33 6.03 -16.44
C THR A 9 22.30 6.08 -14.92
N GLY A 10 21.92 4.98 -14.27
CA GLY A 10 21.69 4.91 -12.84
C GLY A 10 20.38 5.53 -12.36
N ASN A 11 19.68 6.30 -13.20
CA ASN A 11 18.43 6.95 -12.80
C ASN A 11 17.32 5.92 -12.56
N GLY A 12 16.60 6.11 -11.46
CA GLY A 12 15.48 5.29 -11.06
C GLY A 12 14.15 6.05 -11.01
N PHE A 13 13.10 5.28 -11.14
CA PHE A 13 11.73 5.73 -10.91
C PHE A 13 11.10 4.86 -9.83
N PHE A 14 10.36 5.48 -8.94
CA PHE A 14 9.55 4.77 -7.96
C PHE A 14 8.11 5.25 -8.01
N TRP A 15 7.18 4.37 -7.61
CA TRP A 15 5.75 4.70 -7.59
C TRP A 15 5.01 4.02 -6.46
N GLN A 16 3.89 4.62 -6.09
CA GLN A 16 2.93 4.10 -5.15
C GLN A 16 1.52 4.40 -5.63
N ILE A 17 0.65 3.40 -5.66
CA ILE A 17 -0.78 3.60 -5.87
C ILE A 17 -1.40 3.75 -4.49
N GLU A 18 -2.13 4.86 -4.26
CA GLU A 18 -2.66 5.26 -2.95
C GLU A 18 -4.08 4.75 -2.76
N HIS A 19 -4.23 3.44 -2.85
CA HIS A 19 -5.51 2.77 -2.74
C HIS A 19 -5.34 1.44 -2.01
N ASN A 20 -6.24 1.14 -1.09
CA ASN A 20 -6.27 -0.11 -0.33
C ASN A 20 -7.25 -1.14 -0.90
N GLY A 21 -7.98 -0.80 -1.95
CA GLY A 21 -8.79 -1.72 -2.75
C GLY A 21 -8.03 -2.26 -3.96
N SER A 22 -8.76 -2.63 -5.00
CA SER A 22 -8.16 -3.13 -6.24
C SER A 22 -7.41 -2.05 -7.01
N TRP A 23 -6.24 -2.39 -7.51
CA TRP A 23 -5.40 -1.53 -8.34
C TRP A 23 -4.60 -2.38 -9.32
N HIS A 24 -4.07 -1.74 -10.35
CA HIS A 24 -3.23 -2.39 -11.34
C HIS A 24 -2.05 -1.51 -11.74
N TRP A 25 -0.91 -2.11 -11.97
CA TRP A 25 0.20 -1.47 -12.65
C TRP A 25 0.82 -2.40 -13.67
N GLU A 26 1.39 -1.84 -14.70
CA GLU A 26 1.99 -2.56 -15.80
C GLU A 26 3.24 -1.84 -16.30
N ILE A 27 4.31 -2.61 -16.52
CA ILE A 27 5.46 -2.17 -17.31
C ILE A 27 5.45 -3.00 -18.58
N SER A 28 5.44 -2.33 -19.73
CA SER A 28 5.47 -2.97 -21.03
C SER A 28 6.21 -2.09 -22.03
N ASP A 29 6.35 -2.55 -23.26
CA ASP A 29 6.91 -1.77 -24.36
C ASP A 29 5.89 -1.52 -25.45
N GLN A 30 5.98 -0.35 -26.06
CA GLN A 30 5.25 -0.02 -27.27
C GLN A 30 6.19 0.65 -28.27
N ARG A 31 6.41 0.00 -29.39
CA ARG A 31 7.30 0.48 -30.48
C ARG A 31 8.71 0.83 -30.00
N GLY A 32 9.27 0.00 -29.10
CA GLY A 32 10.62 0.18 -28.55
C GLY A 32 10.74 1.21 -27.43
N HIS A 33 9.61 1.70 -26.91
CA HIS A 33 9.58 2.59 -25.76
C HIS A 33 8.91 1.91 -24.57
N PHE A 34 9.60 1.83 -23.46
CA PHE A 34 9.01 1.34 -22.21
C PHE A 34 8.02 2.35 -21.64
N TYR A 35 6.92 1.84 -21.11
CA TYR A 35 5.96 2.65 -20.37
C TYR A 35 5.59 2.01 -19.03
N LEU A 36 5.19 2.85 -18.10
CA LEU A 36 4.60 2.47 -16.83
C LEU A 36 3.16 2.97 -16.79
N ALA A 37 2.19 2.06 -16.71
CA ALA A 37 0.80 2.38 -16.48
C ALA A 37 0.44 2.12 -15.02
N LEU A 38 -0.24 3.07 -14.39
CA LEU A 38 -0.69 3.01 -12.99
C LEU A 38 -2.19 3.31 -12.95
N SER A 39 -2.98 2.44 -12.36
CA SER A 39 -4.42 2.60 -12.30
C SER A 39 -5.05 2.09 -11.00
N GLY A 40 -6.24 2.58 -10.69
CA GLY A 40 -7.18 1.95 -9.79
C GLY A 40 -7.79 0.69 -10.40
N PRO A 41 -8.96 0.25 -9.89
CA PRO A 41 -9.68 -0.88 -10.47
C PRO A 41 -10.08 -0.58 -11.92
N ASN A 42 -10.04 -1.60 -12.75
CA ASN A 42 -10.42 -1.55 -14.15
C ASN A 42 -11.26 -2.79 -14.52
N GLU A 43 -11.86 -2.78 -15.69
CA GLU A 43 -12.73 -3.89 -16.13
C GLU A 43 -11.94 -5.18 -16.32
N GLN A 44 -10.77 -5.11 -16.94
CA GLN A 44 -9.98 -6.26 -17.33
C GLN A 44 -9.43 -7.04 -16.12
N GLN A 45 -8.95 -6.35 -15.09
CA GLN A 45 -8.28 -6.95 -13.95
C GLN A 45 -9.18 -7.09 -12.71
N SER A 46 -10.20 -6.22 -12.61
CA SER A 46 -11.01 -6.08 -11.40
C SER A 46 -12.51 -6.25 -11.67
N HIS A 47 -12.90 -6.51 -12.91
CA HIS A 47 -14.30 -6.56 -13.35
C HIS A 47 -15.10 -5.31 -12.94
N TRP A 48 -14.44 -4.15 -12.95
CA TRP A 48 -15.02 -2.89 -12.54
C TRP A 48 -14.95 -1.84 -13.64
N PHE A 49 -16.06 -1.18 -13.88
CA PHE A 49 -16.14 -0.02 -14.77
C PHE A 49 -17.17 0.98 -14.24
N LYS A 50 -17.10 2.20 -14.75
CA LYS A 50 -18.09 3.24 -14.49
C LYS A 50 -18.56 3.87 -15.81
N ASN A 51 -19.85 3.82 -16.05
CA ASN A 51 -20.46 4.57 -17.15
C ASN A 51 -20.58 6.05 -16.74
N LEU A 52 -20.11 6.95 -17.61
CA LEU A 52 -20.23 8.38 -17.42
C LEU A 52 -21.25 8.94 -18.39
N ALA A 53 -22.26 9.64 -17.87
CA ALA A 53 -23.17 10.42 -18.69
C ALA A 53 -22.48 11.72 -19.20
N PRO A 54 -22.99 12.34 -20.28
CA PRO A 54 -22.48 13.63 -20.73
C PRO A 54 -22.44 14.66 -19.61
N GLY A 55 -21.28 15.28 -19.38
CA GLY A 55 -21.06 16.25 -18.30
C GLY A 55 -20.65 15.65 -16.93
N GLU A 56 -20.68 14.34 -16.76
CA GLU A 56 -20.15 13.69 -15.56
C GLU A 56 -18.62 13.54 -15.61
N SER A 57 -17.99 13.55 -14.44
CA SER A 57 -16.56 13.28 -14.28
C SER A 57 -16.31 12.18 -13.27
N PHE A 58 -15.16 11.52 -13.38
CA PHE A 58 -14.67 10.53 -12.43
C PHE A 58 -13.21 10.83 -12.10
N THR A 59 -12.90 10.85 -10.82
CA THR A 59 -11.51 10.96 -10.34
C THR A 59 -11.02 9.57 -9.96
N SER A 60 -9.97 9.12 -10.64
CA SER A 60 -9.30 7.84 -10.33
C SER A 60 -8.52 7.91 -9.01
N VAL A 61 -7.98 6.78 -8.59
CA VAL A 61 -7.16 6.69 -7.39
C VAL A 61 -5.89 7.54 -7.55
N PRO A 62 -5.42 8.21 -6.47
CA PRO A 62 -4.16 8.93 -6.51
C PRO A 62 -2.97 7.98 -6.73
N VAL A 63 -1.97 8.47 -7.44
CA VAL A 63 -0.67 7.80 -7.58
C VAL A 63 0.44 8.80 -7.31
N ALA A 64 1.43 8.38 -6.54
CA ALA A 64 2.68 9.11 -6.35
C ALA A 64 3.76 8.48 -7.23
N VAL A 65 4.48 9.33 -7.98
CA VAL A 65 5.62 8.93 -8.82
C VAL A 65 6.79 9.83 -8.49
N GLY A 66 7.97 9.27 -8.38
CA GLY A 66 9.19 10.03 -8.13
C GLY A 66 10.38 9.53 -8.96
N VAL A 67 11.39 10.38 -9.07
CA VAL A 67 12.65 10.11 -9.73
C VAL A 67 13.74 10.09 -8.66
N CYS A 68 14.71 9.21 -8.79
CA CYS A 68 15.83 9.08 -7.86
C CYS A 68 17.09 8.60 -8.59
N ARG A 69 18.24 8.79 -7.95
CA ARG A 69 19.53 8.33 -8.48
C ARG A 69 19.79 6.86 -8.19
N ASP A 70 19.22 6.37 -7.10
CA ASP A 70 19.37 4.98 -6.67
C ASP A 70 18.16 4.53 -5.83
N PHE A 71 18.17 3.27 -5.45
CA PHE A 71 17.09 2.67 -4.66
C PHE A 71 16.94 3.29 -3.26
N ASP A 72 18.06 3.55 -2.58
CA ASP A 72 18.04 4.07 -1.21
C ASP A 72 17.48 5.49 -1.15
N GLU A 73 17.88 6.34 -2.11
CA GLU A 73 17.28 7.67 -2.27
C GLU A 73 15.79 7.58 -2.55
N GLY A 74 15.38 6.71 -3.48
CA GLY A 74 13.97 6.50 -3.81
C GLY A 74 13.14 6.07 -2.61
N MET A 75 13.64 5.16 -1.80
CA MET A 75 12.97 4.71 -0.58
C MET A 75 12.93 5.81 0.49
N GLY A 76 13.99 6.61 0.60
CA GLY A 76 14.04 7.78 1.48
C GLY A 76 12.99 8.83 1.10
N GLU A 77 12.88 9.18 -0.19
CA GLU A 77 11.89 10.12 -0.71
C GLU A 77 10.46 9.62 -0.49
N LEU A 78 10.20 8.35 -0.80
CA LEU A 78 8.89 7.75 -0.59
C LEU A 78 8.52 7.74 0.90
N THR A 79 9.46 7.51 1.78
CA THR A 79 9.26 7.55 3.23
C THR A 79 8.95 8.97 3.71
N ARG A 80 9.67 9.98 3.21
CA ARG A 80 9.37 11.40 3.51
C ARG A 80 7.98 11.79 3.04
N TYR A 81 7.64 11.43 1.82
CA TYR A 81 6.32 11.66 1.25
C TYR A 81 5.22 11.04 2.11
N ARG A 82 5.34 9.74 2.45
CA ARG A 82 4.37 9.03 3.30
C ARG A 82 4.19 9.68 4.67
N ARG A 83 5.27 10.16 5.26
CA ARG A 83 5.20 10.89 6.54
C ARG A 83 4.49 12.22 6.40
N ALA A 84 4.68 12.92 5.29
CA ALA A 84 4.05 14.21 5.04
C ALA A 84 2.53 14.09 4.80
N ILE A 85 2.09 13.07 4.06
CA ILE A 85 0.66 12.87 3.74
C ILE A 85 -0.09 12.07 4.80
N ARG A 86 0.61 11.42 5.72
CA ARG A 86 0.01 10.58 6.75
C ARG A 86 -0.95 11.39 7.62
N ARG A 87 -2.21 10.93 7.69
CA ARG A 87 -3.20 11.52 8.57
C ARG A 87 -2.77 11.32 10.04
N LYS A 88 -2.89 12.38 10.82
CA LYS A 88 -2.64 12.29 12.27
C LYS A 88 -3.61 11.28 12.90
N ASN A 89 -3.05 10.41 13.74
CA ASN A 89 -3.77 9.35 14.42
C ASN A 89 -3.12 9.13 15.80
N ALA A 90 -3.92 8.90 16.83
CA ALA A 90 -3.44 8.64 18.18
C ALA A 90 -2.49 7.42 18.24
N ASP A 91 -2.74 6.39 17.46
CA ASP A 91 -1.88 5.19 17.41
C ASP A 91 -0.45 5.50 16.92
N ASN A 92 -0.30 6.52 16.06
CA ASN A 92 1.01 6.98 15.61
C ASN A 92 1.81 7.72 16.70
N GLU A 93 1.13 8.21 17.74
CA GLU A 93 1.71 8.94 18.86
C GLU A 93 2.00 8.00 20.04
N LYS A 94 1.06 7.10 20.33
CA LYS A 94 1.15 6.18 21.47
C LYS A 94 2.02 4.96 21.20
N LEU A 95 2.08 4.49 19.95
CA LEU A 95 2.78 3.26 19.57
C LEU A 95 2.35 2.06 20.44
N ALA A 96 1.05 1.81 20.48
CA ALA A 96 0.44 0.76 21.28
C ALA A 96 1.11 -0.62 21.05
N VAL A 97 1.24 -1.39 22.12
CA VAL A 97 1.70 -2.79 22.04
C VAL A 97 0.50 -3.65 21.68
N ILE A 98 0.53 -4.20 20.47
CA ILE A 98 -0.59 -4.99 19.94
C ILE A 98 -0.28 -6.48 20.04
N PHE A 99 -1.20 -7.24 20.63
CA PHE A 99 -1.18 -8.68 20.62
C PHE A 99 -1.87 -9.22 19.35
N ASN A 100 -1.29 -10.24 18.75
CA ASN A 100 -1.88 -10.96 17.63
C ASN A 100 -1.81 -12.46 17.88
N ASP A 101 -2.95 -13.11 17.91
CA ASP A 101 -3.12 -14.52 18.26
C ASP A 101 -3.15 -15.48 17.06
N TYR A 102 -3.38 -14.93 15.85
CA TYR A 102 -3.72 -15.72 14.66
C TYR A 102 -2.67 -16.79 14.30
N MET A 103 -1.42 -16.37 14.09
CA MET A 103 -0.41 -17.25 13.50
C MET A 103 0.22 -18.26 14.48
N ASN A 104 0.34 -17.89 15.75
CA ASN A 104 1.10 -18.69 16.72
C ASN A 104 0.27 -19.39 17.78
N CYS A 105 -1.00 -19.02 17.92
CA CYS A 105 -1.87 -19.51 18.98
C CYS A 105 -3.05 -20.32 18.45
N LEU A 106 -3.90 -19.73 17.63
CA LEU A 106 -5.21 -20.31 17.30
C LEU A 106 -5.35 -20.80 15.85
N TRP A 107 -4.43 -20.46 14.97
CA TRP A 107 -4.37 -20.94 13.59
C TRP A 107 -5.69 -20.83 12.79
N GLY A 108 -6.47 -19.76 13.05
CA GLY A 108 -7.74 -19.53 12.39
C GLY A 108 -8.93 -20.29 12.97
N ASP A 109 -8.79 -20.84 14.19
CA ASP A 109 -9.88 -21.48 14.96
C ASP A 109 -10.14 -20.72 16.28
N PRO A 110 -10.50 -19.41 16.21
CA PRO A 110 -10.81 -18.61 17.39
C PRO A 110 -12.17 -19.02 17.96
N THR A 111 -12.21 -19.27 19.26
CA THR A 111 -13.45 -19.42 20.02
C THR A 111 -13.33 -18.59 21.30
N GLU A 112 -14.44 -18.17 21.87
CA GLU A 112 -14.45 -17.41 23.13
C GLU A 112 -13.64 -18.09 24.22
N GLU A 113 -13.80 -19.41 24.35
CA GLU A 113 -13.10 -20.21 25.36
C GLU A 113 -11.57 -20.17 25.19
N LYS A 114 -11.07 -20.17 23.94
CA LYS A 114 -9.64 -20.09 23.62
C LYS A 114 -9.10 -18.67 23.70
N GLU A 115 -9.89 -17.69 23.29
CA GLU A 115 -9.49 -16.28 23.24
C GLU A 115 -9.41 -15.63 24.61
N MET A 116 -10.35 -15.90 25.50
CA MET A 116 -10.42 -15.23 26.79
C MET A 116 -9.16 -15.37 27.65
N PRO A 117 -8.50 -16.54 27.76
CA PRO A 117 -7.22 -16.66 28.47
C PRO A 117 -6.10 -15.86 27.82
N LEU A 118 -6.07 -15.78 26.47
CA LEU A 118 -5.05 -15.03 25.72
C LEU A 118 -5.22 -13.54 25.89
N ILE A 119 -6.45 -13.04 25.80
CA ILE A 119 -6.78 -11.62 26.04
C ILE A 119 -6.34 -11.20 27.43
N LYS A 120 -6.64 -12.02 28.44
CA LYS A 120 -6.23 -11.75 29.81
C LYS A 120 -4.71 -11.71 29.98
N ALA A 121 -3.99 -12.69 29.42
CA ALA A 121 -2.54 -12.72 29.48
C ALA A 121 -1.90 -11.54 28.71
N ALA A 122 -2.45 -11.17 27.56
CA ALA A 122 -2.02 -10.00 26.80
C ALA A 122 -2.21 -8.70 27.59
N ALA A 123 -3.37 -8.51 28.22
CA ALA A 123 -3.62 -7.35 29.06
C ALA A 123 -2.67 -7.30 30.28
N GLU A 124 -2.41 -8.43 30.95
CA GLU A 124 -1.44 -8.52 32.04
C GLU A 124 -0.01 -8.22 31.60
N ALA A 125 0.33 -8.53 30.32
CA ALA A 125 1.62 -8.21 29.70
C ALA A 125 1.73 -6.73 29.26
N GLY A 126 0.66 -5.96 29.33
CA GLY A 126 0.63 -4.54 28.96
C GLY A 126 0.29 -4.28 27.50
N CYS A 127 -0.36 -5.22 26.81
CA CYS A 127 -0.96 -4.95 25.49
C CYS A 127 -2.22 -4.09 25.62
N GLU A 128 -2.48 -3.25 24.61
CA GLU A 128 -3.59 -2.26 24.58
C GLU A 128 -4.62 -2.63 23.52
#